data_b467e9fe261140718a04cdfc08d96804
#
_entry.id   b467e9fe261140718a04cdfc08d96804
#
_cell.length_a   1.000
_cell.length_b   1.000
_cell.length_c   1.000
_cell.angle_alpha   90.00
_cell.angle_beta   90.00
_cell.angle_gamma   90.00
#
_symmetry.space_group_name_H-M   'P 1'
#
loop_
_entity.id
_entity.type
_entity.pdbx_description
1 polymer ?
#
loop_
_entity_poly.entity_id
_entity_poly.type
_entity_poly.pdbx_seq_one_letter_code
_entity_poly.pdbx_strand_id
1 'polypeptide(L)'
;MAGVHKDFFSIIGKILKDEYGREIGKVISVTTAPNSEIKEILVSAKGRFTSYPREQIVINEDGEPILLTEIKLKTATLCDEIPLIWKKCSILENLLKEGKIPHETYKEFHEEFEKAKEKLKMEAEKTIEEIEKLEKSCDERFRRLQLSKTNLEIEYAIGKIKDEIYELSIKDIVNELNNTLKEREDLEKMRSWLSNLLLGEKTIEAEPYEKEAEEHQPERLEEEREATTEQERSEVEEKVESQTTEESSITVRII
;
A
#
# COMPACT_ATOMS: atom_id res chain seq x y z
N MET A 1 24.61 13.20 -5.46
CA MET A 1 23.35 13.48 -4.76
C MET A 1 23.48 12.88 -3.38
N ALA A 2 23.48 13.70 -2.33
CA ALA A 2 23.61 13.23 -0.95
C ALA A 2 22.27 12.60 -0.56
N GLY A 3 22.23 11.26 -0.48
CA GLY A 3 21.07 10.55 0.03
C GLY A 3 20.81 11.01 1.47
N VAL A 4 19.62 11.49 1.74
CA VAL A 4 19.14 11.75 3.09
C VAL A 4 19.19 10.41 3.83
N HIS A 5 20.23 10.20 4.64
CA HIS A 5 20.24 9.11 5.61
C HIS A 5 19.12 9.39 6.61
N LYS A 6 17.90 8.88 6.31
CA LYS A 6 16.80 8.92 7.27
C LYS A 6 17.29 8.23 8.55
N ASP A 7 17.27 8.95 9.66
CA ASP A 7 17.77 8.46 10.93
C ASP A 7 16.84 7.38 11.49
N PHE A 8 17.24 6.12 11.33
CA PHE A 8 16.50 4.97 11.84
C PHE A 8 16.38 4.94 13.37
N PHE A 9 17.23 5.63 14.09
CA PHE A 9 17.08 5.73 15.54
C PHE A 9 15.90 6.64 15.93
N SER A 10 15.50 7.54 15.05
CA SER A 10 14.34 8.42 15.27
C SER A 10 12.99 7.70 15.30
N ILE A 11 12.92 6.45 14.80
CA ILE A 11 11.69 5.65 14.83
C ILE A 11 11.48 4.90 16.14
N ILE A 12 12.48 4.83 17.04
CA ILE A 12 12.35 4.17 18.34
C ILE A 12 11.23 4.84 19.14
N GLY A 13 10.31 4.05 19.63
CA GLY A 13 9.14 4.51 20.36
C GLY A 13 7.92 4.84 19.49
N LYS A 14 8.07 4.90 18.16
CA LYS A 14 6.95 5.10 17.23
C LYS A 14 6.19 3.80 16.95
N ILE A 15 4.97 3.94 16.46
CA ILE A 15 4.14 2.82 16.03
C ILE A 15 4.54 2.44 14.61
N LEU A 16 4.89 1.17 14.41
CA LEU A 16 5.10 0.58 13.10
C LEU A 16 3.73 0.21 12.51
N LYS A 17 3.44 0.70 11.33
CA LYS A 17 2.27 0.32 10.54
C LYS A 17 2.69 -0.49 9.33
N ASP A 18 1.80 -1.32 8.81
CA ASP A 18 2.00 -1.89 7.49
C ASP A 18 1.73 -0.85 6.39
N GLU A 19 2.01 -1.18 5.15
CA GLU A 19 1.81 -0.33 3.98
C GLU A 19 0.33 0.00 3.69
N TYR A 20 -0.60 -0.69 4.36
CA TYR A 20 -2.04 -0.47 4.24
C TYR A 20 -2.63 0.32 5.42
N GLY A 21 -1.78 0.67 6.43
CA GLY A 21 -2.15 1.48 7.58
C GLY A 21 -2.54 0.71 8.84
N ARG A 22 -2.40 -0.61 8.87
CA ARG A 22 -2.66 -1.43 10.06
C ARG A 22 -1.52 -1.30 11.05
N GLU A 23 -1.84 -1.15 12.33
CA GLU A 23 -0.83 -1.12 13.39
C GLU A 23 -0.25 -2.52 13.65
N ILE A 24 1.06 -2.65 13.42
CA ILE A 24 1.82 -3.87 13.67
C ILE A 24 2.30 -3.90 15.13
N GLY A 25 2.81 -2.78 15.62
CA GLY A 25 3.30 -2.67 16.99
C GLY A 25 4.19 -1.45 17.20
N LYS A 26 4.83 -1.39 18.38
CA LYS A 26 5.71 -0.28 18.75
C LYS A 26 7.17 -0.67 18.54
N VAL A 27 7.93 0.18 17.86
CA VAL A 27 9.38 0.00 17.71
C VAL A 27 10.06 0.19 19.06
N ILE A 28 10.81 -0.81 19.51
CA ILE A 28 11.48 -0.81 20.82
C ILE A 28 12.97 -0.55 20.68
N SER A 29 13.61 -1.14 19.66
CA SER A 29 15.05 -1.03 19.47
C SER A 29 15.43 -1.22 18.01
N VAL A 30 16.58 -0.68 17.67
CA VAL A 30 17.26 -0.85 16.38
C VAL A 30 18.59 -1.54 16.64
N THR A 31 18.81 -2.69 16.03
CA THR A 31 20.04 -3.47 16.18
C THR A 31 21.01 -3.13 15.06
N THR A 32 22.26 -2.83 15.41
CA THR A 32 23.30 -2.52 14.45
C THR A 32 24.40 -3.57 14.42
N ALA A 33 25.06 -3.72 13.28
CA ALA A 33 26.30 -4.46 13.16
C ALA A 33 27.50 -3.65 13.74
N PRO A 34 28.68 -4.26 13.95
CA PRO A 34 29.88 -3.54 14.39
C PRO A 34 30.34 -2.40 13.47
N ASN A 35 29.97 -2.46 12.18
CA ASN A 35 30.21 -1.42 11.18
C ASN A 35 29.15 -0.31 11.17
N SER A 36 28.26 -0.26 12.18
CA SER A 36 27.13 0.68 12.33
C SER A 36 26.00 0.51 11.31
N GLU A 37 26.01 -0.52 10.48
CA GLU A 37 24.86 -0.85 9.61
C GLU A 37 23.72 -1.41 10.43
N ILE A 38 22.49 -0.95 10.12
CA ILE A 38 21.28 -1.45 10.77
C ILE A 38 20.94 -2.82 10.18
N LYS A 39 20.76 -3.79 11.06
CA LYS A 39 20.39 -5.17 10.71
C LYS A 39 18.90 -5.41 10.88
N GLU A 40 18.40 -5.11 12.07
CA GLU A 40 17.06 -5.50 12.48
C GLU A 40 16.42 -4.41 13.33
N ILE A 41 15.10 -4.36 13.26
CA ILE A 41 14.27 -3.50 14.07
C ILE A 41 13.38 -4.38 14.97
N LEU A 42 13.49 -4.22 16.29
CA LEU A 42 12.71 -4.95 17.27
C LEU A 42 11.41 -4.21 17.55
N VAL A 43 10.29 -4.92 17.38
CA VAL A 43 8.94 -4.40 17.54
C VAL A 43 8.18 -5.17 18.61
N SER A 44 7.47 -4.48 19.48
CA SER A 44 6.59 -5.05 20.49
C SER A 44 5.14 -4.91 20.08
N ALA A 45 4.42 -6.02 20.02
CA ALA A 45 2.99 -6.09 19.73
C ALA A 45 2.29 -7.02 20.71
N LYS A 46 1.33 -6.51 21.47
CA LYS A 46 0.50 -7.30 22.41
C LYS A 46 1.31 -8.26 23.32
N GLY A 47 2.46 -7.79 23.82
CA GLY A 47 3.33 -8.57 24.70
C GLY A 47 4.26 -9.57 24.00
N ARG A 48 4.30 -9.57 22.68
CA ARG A 48 5.25 -10.35 21.88
C ARG A 48 6.29 -9.42 21.26
N PHE A 49 7.51 -9.93 21.09
CA PHE A 49 8.59 -9.22 20.41
C PHE A 49 8.89 -9.92 19.09
N THR A 50 8.97 -9.14 18.01
CA THR A 50 9.29 -9.63 16.67
C THR A 50 10.36 -8.74 16.07
N SER A 51 11.41 -9.33 15.50
CA SER A 51 12.44 -8.62 14.75
C SER A 51 12.10 -8.62 13.27
N TYR A 52 12.23 -7.47 12.66
CA TYR A 52 12.08 -7.29 11.21
C TYR A 52 13.42 -6.86 10.61
N PRO A 53 13.82 -7.43 9.46
CA PRO A 53 15.02 -6.99 8.74
C PRO A 53 14.91 -5.52 8.34
N ARG A 54 16.06 -4.85 8.27
CA ARG A 54 16.14 -3.43 7.86
C ARG A 54 15.44 -3.16 6.53
N GLU A 55 15.56 -4.09 5.58
CA GLU A 55 15.06 -4.00 4.21
C GLU A 55 13.52 -3.94 4.16
N GLN A 56 12.85 -4.48 5.18
CA GLN A 56 11.40 -4.45 5.29
C GLN A 56 10.87 -3.14 5.86
N ILE A 57 11.71 -2.26 6.38
CA ILE A 57 11.26 -1.02 7.03
C ILE A 57 11.63 0.19 6.17
N VAL A 58 10.60 0.93 5.76
CA VAL A 58 10.73 2.22 5.09
C VAL A 58 10.30 3.32 6.05
N ILE A 59 10.98 4.46 6.03
CA ILE A 59 10.59 5.65 6.78
C ILE A 59 9.98 6.62 5.77
N ASN A 60 8.70 6.98 5.97
CA ASN A 60 8.02 7.95 5.10
C ASN A 60 8.57 9.39 5.29
N GLU A 61 7.97 10.36 4.62
CA GLU A 61 8.36 11.77 4.73
C GLU A 61 8.10 12.35 6.12
N ASP A 62 7.04 11.91 6.78
CA ASP A 62 6.68 12.29 8.15
C ASP A 62 7.59 11.66 9.21
N GLY A 63 8.54 10.84 8.77
CA GLY A 63 9.44 10.10 9.64
C GLY A 63 8.79 8.90 10.34
N GLU A 64 7.62 8.44 9.90
CA GLU A 64 6.95 7.27 10.45
C GLU A 64 7.48 5.97 9.81
N PRO A 65 7.68 4.90 10.60
CA PRO A 65 8.11 3.62 10.07
C PRO A 65 6.94 2.85 9.45
N ILE A 66 7.16 2.32 8.24
CA ILE A 66 6.24 1.48 7.48
C ILE A 66 6.90 0.12 7.25
N LEU A 67 6.18 -0.96 7.52
CA LEU A 67 6.58 -2.33 7.24
C LEU A 67 6.11 -2.73 5.85
N LEU A 68 7.05 -3.04 4.97
CA LEU A 68 6.76 -3.66 3.68
C LEU A 68 6.56 -5.17 3.83
N THR A 69 5.64 -5.73 3.08
CA THR A 69 5.42 -7.17 3.04
C THR A 69 6.57 -7.89 2.33
N GLU A 70 6.88 -9.13 2.74
CA GLU A 70 7.91 -9.93 2.07
C GLU A 70 7.60 -10.16 0.60
N ILE A 71 6.32 -10.32 0.27
CA ILE A 71 5.88 -10.55 -1.11
C ILE A 71 6.17 -9.33 -1.99
N LYS A 72 6.03 -8.12 -1.45
CA LYS A 72 6.34 -6.87 -2.15
C LYS A 72 7.84 -6.75 -2.45
N LEU A 73 8.68 -7.05 -1.46
CA LEU A 73 10.14 -7.05 -1.64
C LEU A 73 10.59 -8.10 -2.67
N LYS A 74 10.07 -9.32 -2.58
CA LYS A 74 10.35 -10.37 -3.57
C LYS A 74 9.94 -9.94 -4.97
N THR A 75 8.73 -9.38 -5.12
CA THR A 75 8.24 -8.90 -6.42
C THR A 75 9.14 -7.80 -6.96
N ALA A 76 9.52 -6.81 -6.15
CA ALA A 76 10.42 -5.73 -6.57
C ALA A 76 11.77 -6.28 -7.05
N THR A 77 12.39 -7.19 -6.28
CA THR A 77 13.66 -7.84 -6.66
C THR A 77 13.55 -8.59 -8.00
N LEU A 78 12.47 -9.35 -8.19
CA LEU A 78 12.26 -10.09 -9.46
C LEU A 78 12.02 -9.15 -10.64
N CYS A 79 11.29 -8.03 -10.42
CA CYS A 79 11.08 -7.01 -11.43
C CYS A 79 12.37 -6.32 -11.89
N ASP A 80 13.37 -6.23 -11.01
CA ASP A 80 14.68 -5.67 -11.33
C ASP A 80 15.61 -6.71 -11.98
N GLU A 81 15.64 -7.93 -11.44
CA GLU A 81 16.58 -8.96 -11.86
C GLU A 81 16.24 -9.62 -13.21
N ILE A 82 14.95 -9.86 -13.50
CA ILE A 82 14.52 -10.51 -14.74
C ILE A 82 14.88 -9.68 -15.98
N PRO A 83 14.60 -8.39 -16.08
CA PRO A 83 15.01 -7.56 -17.21
C PRO A 83 16.53 -7.45 -17.32
N LEU A 84 17.24 -7.45 -16.18
CA LEU A 84 18.69 -7.38 -16.17
C LEU A 84 19.33 -8.64 -16.79
N ILE A 85 18.85 -9.84 -16.45
CA ILE A 85 19.37 -11.07 -17.03
C ILE A 85 19.08 -11.14 -18.53
N TRP A 86 17.90 -10.73 -18.98
CA TRP A 86 17.57 -10.66 -20.42
C TRP A 86 18.51 -9.71 -21.18
N LYS A 87 18.77 -8.54 -20.58
CA LYS A 87 19.72 -7.58 -21.16
C LYS A 87 21.13 -8.15 -21.24
N LYS A 88 21.57 -8.89 -20.21
CA LYS A 88 22.89 -9.58 -20.24
C LYS A 88 22.95 -10.63 -21.35
N CYS A 89 21.92 -11.46 -21.52
CA CYS A 89 21.86 -12.44 -22.61
C CYS A 89 21.93 -11.76 -23.98
N SER A 90 21.16 -10.71 -24.22
CA SER A 90 21.19 -9.97 -25.49
C SER A 90 22.55 -9.33 -25.77
N ILE A 91 23.20 -8.76 -24.77
CA ILE A 91 24.55 -8.20 -24.92
C ILE A 91 25.56 -9.30 -25.24
N LEU A 92 25.50 -10.45 -24.58
CA LEU A 92 26.38 -11.58 -24.82
C LEU A 92 26.30 -12.11 -26.27
N GLU A 93 25.05 -12.22 -26.79
CA GLU A 93 24.83 -12.59 -28.20
C GLU A 93 25.42 -11.56 -29.17
N ASN A 94 25.27 -10.27 -28.88
CA ASN A 94 25.81 -9.22 -29.72
C ASN A 94 27.35 -9.23 -29.74
N LEU A 95 27.98 -9.45 -28.58
CA LEU A 95 29.45 -9.58 -28.50
C LEU A 95 29.98 -10.74 -29.32
N LEU A 96 29.28 -11.87 -29.39
CA LEU A 96 29.64 -12.99 -30.26
C LEU A 96 29.46 -12.63 -31.72
N LYS A 97 28.33 -12.02 -32.12
CA LYS A 97 28.05 -11.58 -33.50
C LYS A 97 29.09 -10.58 -34.03
N GLU A 98 29.58 -9.71 -33.15
CA GLU A 98 30.60 -8.72 -33.45
C GLU A 98 32.04 -9.31 -33.44
N GLY A 99 32.20 -10.59 -33.11
CA GLY A 99 33.50 -11.24 -33.02
C GLY A 99 34.38 -10.74 -31.86
N LYS A 100 33.81 -10.09 -30.87
CA LYS A 100 34.52 -9.53 -29.70
C LYS A 100 34.90 -10.58 -28.66
N ILE A 101 34.20 -11.72 -28.66
CA ILE A 101 34.48 -12.84 -27.75
C ILE A 101 34.59 -14.16 -28.50
N PRO A 102 35.46 -15.09 -28.01
CA PRO A 102 35.54 -16.44 -28.52
C PRO A 102 34.24 -17.23 -28.26
N HIS A 103 34.00 -18.24 -29.12
CA HIS A 103 32.82 -19.09 -28.99
C HIS A 103 32.80 -19.90 -27.67
N GLU A 104 33.96 -20.30 -27.17
CA GLU A 104 34.08 -21.03 -25.90
C GLU A 104 33.63 -20.14 -24.74
N THR A 105 34.10 -18.90 -24.67
CA THR A 105 33.72 -17.94 -23.67
C THR A 105 32.22 -17.62 -23.72
N TYR A 106 31.67 -17.47 -24.96
CA TYR A 106 30.21 -17.29 -25.11
C TYR A 106 29.46 -18.49 -24.51
N LYS A 107 29.88 -19.72 -24.77
CA LYS A 107 29.19 -20.92 -24.30
C LYS A 107 29.17 -21.00 -22.78
N GLU A 108 30.26 -20.68 -22.10
CA GLU A 108 30.36 -20.68 -20.64
C GLU A 108 29.37 -19.68 -20.04
N PHE A 109 29.42 -18.40 -20.46
CA PHE A 109 28.51 -17.37 -19.95
C PHE A 109 27.05 -17.65 -20.33
N HIS A 110 26.78 -18.18 -21.51
CA HIS A 110 25.43 -18.52 -21.95
C HIS A 110 24.81 -19.59 -21.05
N GLU A 111 25.56 -20.64 -20.70
CA GLU A 111 25.08 -21.67 -19.76
C GLU A 111 24.81 -21.13 -18.38
N GLU A 112 25.63 -20.20 -17.88
CA GLU A 112 25.39 -19.54 -16.59
C GLU A 112 24.15 -18.67 -16.61
N PHE A 113 23.98 -17.85 -17.65
CA PHE A 113 22.84 -16.93 -17.77
C PHE A 113 21.52 -17.68 -17.99
N GLU A 114 21.50 -18.77 -18.77
CA GLU A 114 20.30 -19.58 -18.92
C GLU A 114 19.90 -20.27 -17.61
N LYS A 115 20.86 -20.75 -16.81
CA LYS A 115 20.56 -21.28 -15.46
C LYS A 115 19.98 -20.20 -14.52
N ALA A 116 20.56 -18.99 -14.57
CA ALA A 116 20.05 -17.86 -13.77
C ALA A 116 18.64 -17.46 -14.20
N LYS A 117 18.40 -17.38 -15.51
CA LYS A 117 17.08 -17.07 -16.09
C LYS A 117 16.02 -18.09 -15.70
N GLU A 118 16.34 -19.39 -15.81
CA GLU A 118 15.41 -20.46 -15.40
C GLU A 118 15.08 -20.39 -13.89
N LYS A 119 16.10 -20.13 -13.06
CA LYS A 119 15.91 -19.93 -11.62
C LYS A 119 14.96 -18.76 -11.32
N LEU A 120 15.20 -17.60 -11.94
CA LEU A 120 14.37 -16.41 -11.75
C LEU A 120 12.93 -16.64 -12.24
N LYS A 121 12.76 -17.36 -13.34
CA LYS A 121 11.46 -17.75 -13.87
C LYS A 121 10.69 -18.61 -12.88
N MET A 122 11.32 -19.67 -12.35
CA MET A 122 10.68 -20.53 -11.33
C MET A 122 10.32 -19.76 -10.06
N GLU A 123 11.17 -18.81 -9.65
CA GLU A 123 10.94 -17.98 -8.49
C GLU A 123 9.77 -17.00 -8.71
N ALA A 124 9.66 -16.43 -9.92
CA ALA A 124 8.54 -15.57 -10.31
C ALA A 124 7.21 -16.36 -10.35
N GLU A 125 7.19 -17.56 -10.95
CA GLU A 125 6.01 -18.43 -10.99
C GLU A 125 5.55 -18.78 -9.57
N LYS A 126 6.48 -19.16 -8.69
CA LYS A 126 6.16 -19.43 -7.29
C LYS A 126 5.64 -18.20 -6.55
N THR A 127 6.21 -17.03 -6.82
CA THR A 127 5.76 -15.76 -6.22
C THR A 127 4.35 -15.41 -6.68
N ILE A 128 4.00 -15.66 -7.96
CA ILE A 128 2.64 -15.49 -8.48
C ILE A 128 1.66 -16.42 -7.74
N GLU A 129 2.01 -17.69 -7.50
CA GLU A 129 1.17 -18.60 -6.73
C GLU A 129 0.96 -18.14 -5.26
N GLU A 130 2.02 -17.57 -4.64
CA GLU A 130 1.92 -16.98 -3.31
C GLU A 130 0.98 -15.78 -3.29
N ILE A 131 1.06 -14.89 -4.30
CA ILE A 131 0.17 -13.74 -4.47
C ILE A 131 -1.29 -14.20 -4.64
N GLU A 132 -1.57 -15.18 -5.49
CA GLU A 132 -2.93 -15.71 -5.68
C GLU A 132 -3.56 -16.26 -4.39
N LYS A 133 -2.76 -16.88 -3.52
CA LYS A 133 -3.22 -17.33 -2.20
C LYS A 133 -3.55 -16.16 -1.28
N LEU A 134 -2.74 -15.10 -1.32
CA LEU A 134 -3.01 -13.88 -0.56
C LEU A 134 -4.25 -13.14 -1.08
N GLU A 135 -4.44 -13.04 -2.40
CA GLU A 135 -5.67 -12.46 -3.00
C GLU A 135 -6.93 -13.19 -2.49
N LYS A 136 -6.93 -14.53 -2.51
CA LYS A 136 -8.05 -15.33 -1.96
C LYS A 136 -8.28 -15.07 -0.48
N SER A 137 -7.21 -14.95 0.30
CA SER A 137 -7.31 -14.61 1.72
C SER A 137 -7.89 -13.21 1.95
N CYS A 138 -7.56 -12.23 1.10
CA CYS A 138 -8.14 -10.89 1.13
C CYS A 138 -9.64 -10.93 0.81
N ASP A 139 -10.06 -11.67 -0.22
CA ASP A 139 -11.47 -11.84 -0.58
C ASP A 139 -12.28 -12.48 0.55
N GLU A 140 -11.76 -13.51 1.22
CA GLU A 140 -12.39 -14.12 2.38
C GLU A 140 -12.49 -13.18 3.58
N ARG A 141 -11.44 -12.39 3.84
CA ARG A 141 -11.40 -11.37 4.90
C ARG A 141 -12.42 -10.28 4.62
N PHE A 142 -12.47 -9.77 3.40
CA PHE A 142 -13.42 -8.77 2.96
C PHE A 142 -14.86 -9.24 3.16
N ARG A 143 -15.18 -10.44 2.71
CA ARG A 143 -16.52 -11.05 2.89
C ARG A 143 -16.89 -11.17 4.37
N ARG A 144 -15.99 -11.63 5.22
CA ARG A 144 -16.23 -11.73 6.67
C ARG A 144 -16.51 -10.38 7.30
N LEU A 145 -15.74 -9.34 6.92
CA LEU A 145 -15.95 -7.98 7.40
C LEU A 145 -17.30 -7.41 6.96
N GLN A 146 -17.72 -7.65 5.72
CA GLN A 146 -19.04 -7.24 5.24
C GLN A 146 -20.17 -7.90 6.03
N LEU A 147 -20.08 -9.20 6.31
CA LEU A 147 -21.06 -9.90 7.14
C LEU A 147 -21.07 -9.34 8.57
N SER A 148 -19.91 -9.06 9.15
CA SER A 148 -19.79 -8.45 10.49
C SER A 148 -20.40 -7.05 10.53
N LYS A 149 -20.16 -6.25 9.49
CA LYS A 149 -20.78 -4.92 9.32
C LYS A 149 -22.30 -5.02 9.32
N THR A 150 -22.85 -5.87 8.46
CA THR A 150 -24.30 -6.06 8.36
C THR A 150 -24.91 -6.53 9.68
N ASN A 151 -24.27 -7.47 10.37
CA ASN A 151 -24.76 -7.93 11.67
C ASN A 151 -24.72 -6.81 12.72
N LEU A 152 -23.66 -5.99 12.74
CA LEU A 152 -23.57 -4.83 13.64
C LEU A 152 -24.70 -3.84 13.38
N GLU A 153 -25.01 -3.54 12.13
CA GLU A 153 -26.10 -2.65 11.72
C GLU A 153 -27.49 -3.19 12.19
N ILE A 154 -27.72 -4.52 12.03
CA ILE A 154 -28.95 -5.16 12.49
C ILE A 154 -29.09 -5.04 14.02
N GLU A 155 -28.07 -5.43 14.78
CA GLU A 155 -28.11 -5.39 16.24
C GLU A 155 -28.22 -3.96 16.80
N TYR A 156 -27.68 -2.97 16.10
CA TYR A 156 -27.85 -1.56 16.40
C TYR A 156 -29.30 -1.10 16.12
N ALA A 157 -29.85 -1.43 14.94
CA ALA A 157 -31.20 -1.04 14.55
C ALA A 157 -32.29 -1.59 15.48
N ILE A 158 -32.09 -2.74 16.11
CA ILE A 158 -33.01 -3.30 17.14
C ILE A 158 -32.73 -2.80 18.56
N GLY A 159 -31.80 -1.84 18.72
CA GLY A 159 -31.52 -1.16 19.98
C GLY A 159 -30.68 -1.94 20.99
N LYS A 160 -29.98 -3.01 20.58
CA LYS A 160 -29.10 -3.80 21.46
C LYS A 160 -27.74 -3.16 21.67
N ILE A 161 -27.31 -2.26 20.78
CA ILE A 161 -25.99 -1.63 20.79
C ILE A 161 -26.20 -0.13 21.01
N LYS A 162 -25.38 0.46 21.89
CA LYS A 162 -25.39 1.91 22.14
C LYS A 162 -24.67 2.64 20.99
N ASP A 163 -25.08 3.89 20.71
CA ASP A 163 -24.57 4.75 19.66
C ASP A 163 -23.03 4.85 19.68
N GLU A 164 -22.44 5.15 20.84
CA GLU A 164 -20.99 5.29 21.00
C GLU A 164 -20.22 4.01 20.62
N ILE A 165 -20.77 2.83 20.98
CA ILE A 165 -20.13 1.53 20.67
C ILE A 165 -20.29 1.24 19.19
N TYR A 166 -21.45 1.54 18.61
CA TYR A 166 -21.73 1.36 17.19
C TYR A 166 -20.77 2.21 16.34
N GLU A 167 -20.66 3.51 16.64
CA GLU A 167 -19.79 4.44 15.89
C GLU A 167 -18.32 4.01 15.90
N LEU A 168 -17.80 3.57 17.05
CA LEU A 168 -16.44 3.06 17.14
C LEU A 168 -16.26 1.77 16.32
N SER A 169 -17.17 0.81 16.48
CA SER A 169 -17.07 -0.50 15.82
C SER A 169 -17.25 -0.39 14.32
N ILE A 170 -18.18 0.43 13.83
CA ILE A 170 -18.41 0.61 12.40
C ILE A 170 -17.23 1.28 11.73
N LYS A 171 -16.61 2.26 12.39
CA LYS A 171 -15.39 2.94 11.92
C LYS A 171 -14.25 1.96 11.76
N ASP A 172 -14.02 1.08 12.74
CA ASP A 172 -12.95 0.08 12.70
C ASP A 172 -13.17 -0.93 11.56
N ILE A 173 -14.42 -1.41 11.39
CA ILE A 173 -14.78 -2.33 10.30
C ILE A 173 -14.58 -1.66 8.94
N VAL A 174 -15.02 -0.43 8.76
CA VAL A 174 -14.89 0.31 7.49
C VAL A 174 -13.41 0.56 7.16
N ASN A 175 -12.62 0.96 8.15
CA ASN A 175 -11.18 1.12 7.97
C ASN A 175 -10.51 -0.18 7.50
N GLU A 176 -10.83 -1.32 8.14
CA GLU A 176 -10.24 -2.60 7.77
C GLU A 176 -10.76 -3.11 6.41
N LEU A 177 -12.00 -2.80 6.03
CA LEU A 177 -12.49 -3.06 4.67
C LEU A 177 -11.67 -2.29 3.62
N ASN A 178 -11.42 -1.01 3.86
CA ASN A 178 -10.62 -0.17 2.96
C ASN A 178 -9.16 -0.66 2.88
N ASN A 179 -8.55 -1.03 4.01
CA ASN A 179 -7.20 -1.56 4.05
C ASN A 179 -7.10 -2.89 3.29
N THR A 180 -8.11 -3.75 3.43
CA THR A 180 -8.17 -5.04 2.71
C THR A 180 -8.34 -4.86 1.19
N LEU A 181 -9.10 -3.84 0.77
CA LEU A 181 -9.22 -3.49 -0.66
C LEU A 181 -7.90 -2.99 -1.23
N LYS A 182 -7.21 -2.08 -0.55
CA LYS A 182 -5.88 -1.59 -0.97
C LYS A 182 -4.87 -2.73 -1.09
N GLU A 183 -4.84 -3.63 -0.10
CA GLU A 183 -3.99 -4.83 -0.12
C GLU A 183 -4.28 -5.70 -1.34
N ARG A 184 -5.57 -5.95 -1.64
CA ARG A 184 -5.98 -6.74 -2.80
C ARG A 184 -5.56 -6.10 -4.13
N GLU A 185 -5.77 -4.79 -4.27
CA GLU A 185 -5.38 -4.05 -5.48
C GLU A 185 -3.85 -4.08 -5.70
N ASP A 186 -3.07 -3.95 -4.64
CA ASP A 186 -1.61 -4.02 -4.70
C ASP A 186 -1.13 -5.42 -5.10
N LEU A 187 -1.73 -6.48 -4.53
CA LEU A 187 -1.46 -7.86 -4.92
C LEU A 187 -1.78 -8.12 -6.40
N GLU A 188 -2.90 -7.62 -6.90
CA GLU A 188 -3.30 -7.76 -8.31
C GLU A 188 -2.30 -7.06 -9.26
N LYS A 189 -1.83 -5.87 -8.89
CA LYS A 189 -0.78 -5.15 -9.61
C LYS A 189 0.53 -5.98 -9.64
N MET A 190 0.98 -6.47 -8.49
CA MET A 190 2.20 -7.29 -8.39
C MET A 190 2.11 -8.55 -9.25
N ARG A 191 0.98 -9.25 -9.22
CA ARG A 191 0.72 -10.43 -10.07
C ARG A 191 0.77 -10.07 -11.55
N SER A 192 0.14 -8.96 -11.93
CA SER A 192 0.13 -8.49 -13.33
C SER A 192 1.54 -8.17 -13.81
N TRP A 193 2.38 -7.49 -13.01
CA TRP A 193 3.75 -7.18 -13.37
C TRP A 193 4.60 -8.41 -13.59
N LEU A 194 4.59 -9.37 -12.66
CA LEU A 194 5.34 -10.61 -12.81
C LEU A 194 4.87 -11.43 -14.02
N SER A 195 3.55 -11.49 -14.24
CA SER A 195 3.00 -12.20 -15.39
C SER A 195 3.45 -11.57 -16.72
N ASN A 196 3.41 -10.25 -16.83
CA ASN A 196 3.85 -9.51 -18.01
C ASN A 196 5.34 -9.69 -18.26
N LEU A 197 6.17 -9.70 -17.20
CA LEU A 197 7.59 -9.99 -17.31
C LEU A 197 7.83 -11.40 -17.88
N LEU A 198 7.14 -12.41 -17.36
CA LEU A 198 7.27 -13.78 -17.83
C LEU A 198 6.84 -13.96 -19.30
N LEU A 199 5.89 -13.17 -19.77
CA LEU A 199 5.45 -13.16 -21.17
C LEU A 199 6.45 -12.44 -22.10
N GLY A 200 7.48 -11.79 -21.56
CA GLY A 200 8.46 -11.03 -22.33
C GLY A 200 7.91 -9.74 -22.92
N GLU A 201 6.74 -9.30 -22.47
CA GLU A 201 6.19 -8.00 -22.83
C GLU A 201 7.10 -6.90 -22.27
N LYS A 202 7.50 -5.94 -23.11
CA LYS A 202 8.24 -4.76 -22.66
C LYS A 202 7.38 -4.06 -21.63
N THR A 203 7.76 -4.17 -20.36
CA THR A 203 7.12 -3.43 -19.29
C THR A 203 7.06 -1.97 -19.68
N ILE A 204 5.87 -1.42 -19.76
CA ILE A 204 5.62 0.00 -19.58
C ILE A 204 6.48 0.37 -18.38
N GLU A 205 7.36 1.35 -18.54
CA GLU A 205 8.37 1.75 -17.56
C GLU A 205 7.82 1.62 -16.15
N ALA A 206 8.30 0.62 -15.43
CA ALA A 206 7.97 0.47 -14.03
C ALA A 206 8.63 1.67 -13.33
N GLU A 207 7.84 2.67 -13.00
CA GLU A 207 8.29 3.72 -12.10
C GLU A 207 8.74 3.05 -10.79
N PRO A 208 9.94 3.38 -10.29
CA PRO A 208 10.42 2.78 -9.05
C PRO A 208 9.41 3.04 -7.94
N TYR A 209 9.14 2.01 -7.13
CA TYR A 209 8.20 2.01 -6.00
C TYR A 209 8.32 3.21 -5.04
N GLU A 210 9.41 3.96 -5.11
CA GLU A 210 9.64 5.15 -4.29
C GLU A 210 8.75 6.35 -4.65
N LYS A 211 8.07 6.36 -5.83
CA LYS A 211 7.25 7.50 -6.26
C LYS A 211 5.75 7.36 -5.96
N GLU A 212 5.21 6.16 -5.75
CA GLU A 212 3.78 6.00 -5.47
C GLU A 212 3.39 6.40 -4.03
N ALA A 213 4.35 6.65 -3.14
CA ALA A 213 4.06 7.22 -1.82
C ALA A 213 3.75 8.74 -1.86
N GLU A 214 4.00 9.40 -3.00
CA GLU A 214 3.88 10.87 -3.12
C GLU A 214 2.54 11.36 -3.71
N GLU A 215 1.69 10.51 -4.32
CA GLU A 215 0.52 11.00 -5.07
C GLU A 215 -0.87 10.64 -4.53
N HIS A 216 -1.02 10.11 -3.32
CA HIS A 216 -2.34 10.03 -2.71
C HIS A 216 -2.58 11.19 -1.73
N GLN A 217 -2.68 12.42 -2.27
CA GLN A 217 -3.40 13.50 -1.60
C GLN A 217 -4.91 13.26 -1.76
N PRO A 218 -5.69 13.41 -0.70
CA PRO A 218 -7.15 13.26 -0.77
C PRO A 218 -7.82 14.55 -1.27
N GLU A 219 -7.59 14.94 -2.52
CA GLU A 219 -8.29 16.10 -3.13
C GLU A 219 -9.79 15.85 -3.36
N ARG A 220 -10.26 14.61 -3.27
CA ARG A 220 -11.67 14.30 -3.58
C ARG A 220 -12.65 14.45 -2.41
N LEU A 221 -12.16 14.66 -1.20
CA LEU A 221 -13.01 14.84 -0.01
C LEU A 221 -13.24 16.30 0.35
N GLU A 222 -12.48 17.24 -0.18
CA GLU A 222 -12.70 18.67 0.05
C GLU A 222 -13.75 19.24 -0.92
N GLU A 223 -13.79 18.82 -2.18
CA GLU A 223 -14.83 19.25 -3.13
C GLU A 223 -16.25 18.80 -2.72
N GLU A 224 -16.41 17.60 -2.15
CA GLU A 224 -17.72 17.16 -1.65
C GLU A 224 -18.13 17.87 -0.33
N ARG A 225 -17.19 18.36 0.46
CA ARG A 225 -17.49 19.16 1.66
C ARG A 225 -17.84 20.61 1.35
N GLU A 226 -17.20 21.23 0.35
CA GLU A 226 -17.53 22.58 -0.07
C GLU A 226 -18.90 22.65 -0.78
N ALA A 227 -19.22 21.65 -1.61
CA ALA A 227 -20.52 21.54 -2.27
C ALA A 227 -21.68 21.35 -1.29
N THR A 228 -21.47 20.59 -0.19
CA THR A 228 -22.50 20.37 0.86
C THR A 228 -22.70 21.62 1.72
N THR A 229 -21.62 22.38 1.98
CA THR A 229 -21.68 23.61 2.78
C THR A 229 -22.31 24.78 2.03
N GLU A 230 -22.18 24.86 0.69
CA GLU A 230 -22.85 25.86 -0.14
C GLU A 230 -24.33 25.56 -0.31
N GLN A 231 -24.75 24.30 -0.39
CA GLN A 231 -26.16 23.92 -0.41
C GLN A 231 -26.89 24.21 0.91
N GLU A 232 -26.27 23.91 2.04
CA GLU A 232 -26.84 24.25 3.36
C GLU A 232 -26.91 25.76 3.60
N ARG A 233 -25.97 26.56 3.08
CA ARG A 233 -26.04 28.01 3.16
C ARG A 233 -27.16 28.61 2.32
N SER A 234 -27.37 28.12 1.10
CA SER A 234 -28.44 28.62 0.22
C SER A 234 -29.85 28.29 0.76
N GLU A 235 -30.03 27.11 1.39
CA GLU A 235 -31.30 26.73 2.02
C GLU A 235 -31.62 27.54 3.32
N VAL A 236 -30.58 28.00 4.04
CA VAL A 236 -30.74 28.83 5.21
C VAL A 236 -31.07 30.29 4.83
N GLU A 237 -30.46 30.84 3.76
CA GLU A 237 -30.75 32.19 3.27
C GLU A 237 -32.17 32.28 2.68
N GLU A 238 -32.65 31.24 1.95
CA GLU A 238 -34.00 31.20 1.38
C GLU A 238 -35.08 31.09 2.48
N LYS A 239 -34.78 30.41 3.59
CA LYS A 239 -35.68 30.35 4.79
C LYS A 239 -35.73 31.66 5.59
N VAL A 240 -34.65 32.43 5.63
CA VAL A 240 -34.61 33.73 6.33
C VAL A 240 -35.33 34.80 5.51
N GLU A 241 -35.22 34.82 4.18
CA GLU A 241 -35.96 35.76 3.33
C GLU A 241 -37.48 35.49 3.32
N SER A 242 -37.92 34.22 3.41
CA SER A 242 -39.33 33.88 3.45
C SER A 242 -40.00 34.26 4.81
N GLN A 243 -39.23 34.27 5.90
CA GLN A 243 -39.79 34.71 7.24
C GLN A 243 -39.83 36.21 7.39
N THR A 244 -38.97 36.98 6.74
CA THR A 244 -38.98 38.46 6.80
C THR A 244 -40.09 39.10 5.96
N THR A 245 -40.66 38.39 4.98
CA THR A 245 -41.79 38.86 4.18
C THR A 245 -43.16 38.62 4.82
N GLU A 246 -43.28 37.68 5.75
CA GLU A 246 -44.55 37.46 6.50
C GLU A 246 -44.75 38.41 7.70
N GLU A 247 -43.67 38.91 8.32
CA GLU A 247 -43.80 39.85 9.44
C GLU A 247 -44.12 41.31 9.04
N SER A 248 -43.99 41.69 7.78
CA SER A 248 -44.27 43.04 7.31
C SER A 248 -45.71 43.28 6.85
N SER A 249 -46.62 42.29 6.94
CA SER A 249 -48.03 42.43 6.52
C SER A 249 -49.05 42.48 7.62
N ILE A 250 -48.62 42.57 8.92
CA ILE A 250 -49.51 42.66 10.07
C ILE A 250 -49.26 43.98 10.82
N THR A 251 -49.48 45.08 10.17
CA THR A 251 -49.74 46.36 10.88
C THR A 251 -50.51 47.28 9.94
N VAL A 252 -51.82 47.26 10.01
CA VAL A 252 -52.77 48.35 9.85
C VAL A 252 -54.20 47.80 9.79
N ARG A 253 -54.87 47.75 10.94
CA ARG A 253 -56.33 48.04 11.05
C ARG A 253 -56.73 48.05 12.53
N ILE A 254 -56.60 49.27 13.13
CA ILE A 254 -57.46 49.67 14.25
C ILE A 254 -57.90 51.05 13.87
N ILE A 255 -59.14 51.17 13.49
CA ILE A 255 -60.19 52.10 13.89
C ILE A 255 -61.48 51.60 13.29
#